data_c41837ee7ad8654c571fb30bc8b11854
#
_entry.id   c41837ee7ad8654c571fb30bc8b11854
#
_cell.length_a   1.000
_cell.length_b   1.000
_cell.length_c   1.000
_cell.angle_alpha   90.00
_cell.angle_beta   90.00
_cell.angle_gamma   90.00
#
_symmetry.space_group_name_H-M   'P 1'
#
loop_
_entity.id
_entity.type
_entity.pdbx_description
1 polymer ?
#
loop_
_entity_poly.entity_id
_entity_poly.type
_entity_poly.pdbx_seq_one_letter_code
_entity_poly.pdbx_strand_id
1 'polypeptide(L)'
;MGGLIQPSPSTDQRDTNWTTIGIGVAFVVVVIAIIALLSRSEPKSAKTPHPYISNIKLSNIKMSAAENFVGASVTYIDGTITNTGDKTLTHVMVHVTFKDSMGQVAQTEDVPLHVLQTGGPYPDAVDLNASPLAPGQSKPFRLTFESISAQWNHEYPELQITDVTVR
;
A
#
# COMPACT_ATOMS: atom_id res chain seq x y z
N MET A 1 23.77 -49.86 -70.92
CA MET A 1 22.64 -48.93 -70.96
C MET A 1 22.35 -48.45 -69.55
N GLY A 2 22.89 -47.30 -69.17
CA GLY A 2 22.76 -46.75 -67.83
C GLY A 2 21.75 -45.63 -67.86
N GLY A 3 20.64 -45.82 -67.14
CA GLY A 3 19.64 -44.78 -66.91
C GLY A 3 20.03 -43.92 -65.68
N LEU A 4 20.34 -42.64 -65.91
CA LEU A 4 20.60 -41.69 -64.85
C LEU A 4 19.25 -41.28 -64.25
N ILE A 5 19.04 -41.58 -62.95
CA ILE A 5 17.93 -41.09 -62.15
C ILE A 5 18.34 -39.71 -61.64
N GLN A 6 17.72 -38.65 -62.16
CA GLN A 6 17.84 -37.29 -61.61
C GLN A 6 16.96 -37.16 -60.37
N PRO A 7 17.49 -36.73 -59.24
CA PRO A 7 16.63 -36.37 -58.11
C PRO A 7 15.98 -35.01 -58.40
N SER A 8 14.67 -34.95 -58.31
CA SER A 8 13.90 -33.69 -58.37
C SER A 8 14.19 -32.83 -57.14
N PRO A 9 14.46 -31.53 -57.28
CA PRO A 9 14.54 -30.64 -56.14
C PRO A 9 13.13 -30.41 -55.61
N SER A 10 12.86 -30.91 -54.40
CA SER A 10 11.68 -30.50 -53.62
C SER A 10 11.89 -29.09 -53.10
N THR A 11 11.37 -28.13 -53.81
CA THR A 11 11.24 -26.74 -53.31
C THR A 11 10.09 -26.72 -52.35
N ASP A 12 10.41 -26.89 -51.04
CA ASP A 12 9.46 -26.66 -49.97
C ASP A 12 9.35 -25.13 -49.76
N GLN A 13 8.55 -24.52 -50.64
CA GLN A 13 8.14 -23.13 -50.48
C GLN A 13 7.15 -23.06 -49.30
N ARG A 14 7.67 -22.81 -48.09
CA ARG A 14 6.86 -22.36 -46.97
C ARG A 14 6.34 -20.95 -47.32
N ASP A 15 5.13 -20.90 -47.84
CA ASP A 15 4.38 -19.65 -47.97
C ASP A 15 4.17 -19.09 -46.57
N THR A 16 5.03 -18.17 -46.16
CA THR A 16 4.88 -17.42 -44.92
C THR A 16 3.64 -16.53 -45.06
N ASN A 17 2.56 -16.95 -44.41
CA ASN A 17 1.28 -16.23 -44.42
C ASN A 17 1.45 -14.91 -43.63
N TRP A 18 1.89 -13.87 -44.33
CA TRP A 18 2.09 -12.53 -43.77
C TRP A 18 0.83 -11.96 -43.11
N THR A 19 -0.34 -12.37 -43.59
CA THR A 19 -1.65 -12.01 -43.04
C THR A 19 -1.83 -12.58 -41.62
N THR A 20 -1.43 -13.83 -41.37
CA THR A 20 -1.52 -14.49 -40.08
C THR A 20 -0.54 -13.86 -39.05
N ILE A 21 0.67 -13.50 -39.51
CA ILE A 21 1.66 -12.80 -38.71
C ILE A 21 1.15 -11.40 -38.34
N GLY A 22 0.55 -10.66 -39.28
CA GLY A 22 -0.03 -9.34 -39.06
C GLY A 22 -1.16 -9.36 -38.02
N ILE A 23 -2.03 -10.36 -38.04
CA ILE A 23 -3.12 -10.53 -37.05
C ILE A 23 -2.54 -10.82 -35.66
N GLY A 24 -1.50 -11.69 -35.58
CA GLY A 24 -0.84 -12.01 -34.31
C GLY A 24 -0.17 -10.78 -33.68
N VAL A 25 0.53 -9.98 -34.47
CA VAL A 25 1.18 -8.75 -33.98
C VAL A 25 0.12 -7.72 -33.54
N ALA A 26 -0.97 -7.54 -34.29
CA ALA A 26 -2.05 -6.64 -33.90
C ALA A 26 -2.69 -7.05 -32.57
N PHE A 27 -2.91 -8.35 -32.35
CA PHE A 27 -3.45 -8.86 -31.07
C PHE A 27 -2.52 -8.59 -29.89
N VAL A 28 -1.21 -8.81 -30.06
CA VAL A 28 -0.21 -8.54 -29.00
C VAL A 28 -0.18 -7.05 -28.65
N VAL A 29 -0.23 -6.16 -29.65
CA VAL A 29 -0.26 -4.70 -29.42
C VAL A 29 -1.53 -4.29 -28.66
N VAL A 30 -2.69 -4.87 -28.99
CA VAL A 30 -3.94 -4.60 -28.27
C VAL A 30 -3.86 -5.07 -26.83
N VAL A 31 -3.31 -6.26 -26.57
CA VAL A 31 -3.14 -6.79 -25.19
C VAL A 31 -2.19 -5.90 -24.38
N ILE A 32 -1.07 -5.48 -24.97
CA ILE A 32 -0.13 -4.55 -24.32
C ILE A 32 -0.80 -3.20 -24.01
N ALA A 33 -1.60 -2.68 -24.95
CA ALA A 33 -2.34 -1.43 -24.75
C ALA A 33 -3.37 -1.56 -23.62
N ILE A 34 -4.09 -2.68 -23.56
CA ILE A 34 -5.06 -2.95 -22.47
C ILE A 34 -4.32 -3.08 -21.13
N ILE A 35 -3.21 -3.80 -21.06
CA ILE A 35 -2.39 -3.92 -19.84
C ILE A 35 -1.87 -2.53 -19.43
N ALA A 36 -1.37 -1.72 -20.34
CA ALA A 36 -0.90 -0.37 -20.07
C ALA A 36 -2.02 0.58 -19.61
N LEU A 37 -3.24 0.42 -20.11
CA LEU A 37 -4.41 1.17 -19.67
C LEU A 37 -4.88 0.73 -18.26
N LEU A 38 -4.90 -0.57 -17.99
CA LEU A 38 -5.26 -1.13 -16.68
C LEU A 38 -4.17 -0.88 -15.62
N SER A 39 -2.91 -0.79 -16.04
CA SER A 39 -1.76 -0.47 -15.17
C SER A 39 -1.57 1.04 -14.95
N ARG A 40 -2.36 1.89 -15.60
CA ARG A 40 -2.49 3.29 -15.20
C ARG A 40 -3.23 3.32 -13.87
N SER A 41 -2.49 3.03 -12.78
CA SER A 41 -2.88 3.51 -11.46
C SER A 41 -3.04 5.01 -11.62
N GLU A 42 -4.27 5.51 -11.52
CA GLU A 42 -4.50 6.94 -11.42
C GLU A 42 -3.56 7.43 -10.31
N PRO A 43 -2.73 8.46 -10.57
CA PRO A 43 -2.01 9.08 -9.48
C PRO A 43 -3.10 9.45 -8.47
N LYS A 44 -3.12 8.79 -7.28
CA LYS A 44 -3.94 9.23 -6.16
C LYS A 44 -3.73 10.74 -6.12
N SER A 45 -4.75 11.50 -6.51
CA SER A 45 -4.71 12.95 -6.47
C SER A 45 -4.12 13.30 -5.14
N ALA A 46 -2.94 13.92 -5.14
CA ALA A 46 -2.31 14.36 -3.92
C ALA A 46 -3.30 15.35 -3.30
N LYS A 47 -4.18 14.84 -2.43
CA LYS A 47 -5.09 15.69 -1.66
C LYS A 47 -4.17 16.70 -0.99
N THR A 48 -4.36 17.97 -1.29
CA THR A 48 -3.66 19.03 -0.56
C THR A 48 -3.81 18.73 0.92
N PRO A 49 -2.73 18.53 1.67
CA PRO A 49 -2.81 18.17 3.08
C PRO A 49 -3.71 19.18 3.79
N HIS A 50 -4.65 18.69 4.58
CA HIS A 50 -5.55 19.58 5.35
C HIS A 50 -4.68 20.50 6.22
N PRO A 51 -4.87 21.84 6.18
CA PRO A 51 -3.97 22.78 6.86
C PRO A 51 -3.85 22.52 8.37
N TYR A 52 -4.83 21.86 8.97
CA TYR A 52 -4.83 21.52 10.40
C TYR A 52 -3.83 20.42 10.78
N ILE A 53 -3.30 19.66 9.81
CA ILE A 53 -2.31 18.59 10.06
C ILE A 53 -1.08 19.10 10.81
N SER A 54 -0.64 20.33 10.55
CA SER A 54 0.50 20.97 11.23
C SER A 54 0.32 21.09 12.75
N ASN A 55 -0.92 21.03 13.25
CA ASN A 55 -1.24 21.11 14.67
C ASN A 55 -1.32 19.74 15.35
N ILE A 56 -1.01 18.66 14.63
CA ILE A 56 -1.06 17.30 15.17
C ILE A 56 0.36 16.75 15.28
N LYS A 57 0.70 16.22 16.45
CA LYS A 57 2.00 15.63 16.71
C LYS A 57 1.85 14.18 17.10
N LEU A 58 2.63 13.31 16.45
CA LEU A 58 2.82 11.91 16.84
C LEU A 58 4.16 11.80 17.59
N SER A 59 4.17 11.10 18.71
CA SER A 59 5.35 10.92 19.55
C SER A 59 5.34 9.59 20.28
N ASN A 60 6.45 9.24 20.92
CA ASN A 60 6.59 8.00 21.71
C ASN A 60 6.24 6.73 20.92
N ILE A 61 6.66 6.68 19.66
CA ILE A 61 6.35 5.55 18.78
C ILE A 61 7.06 4.30 19.26
N LYS A 62 6.30 3.22 19.39
CA LYS A 62 6.76 1.88 19.75
C LYS A 62 6.15 0.86 18.79
N MET A 63 6.88 -0.19 18.51
CA MET A 63 6.38 -1.32 17.74
C MET A 63 6.34 -2.56 18.59
N SER A 64 5.30 -3.36 18.38
CA SER A 64 5.17 -4.70 18.97
C SER A 64 4.47 -5.62 17.99
N ALA A 65 4.75 -6.92 18.09
CA ALA A 65 4.05 -7.94 17.33
C ALA A 65 3.39 -8.92 18.30
N ALA A 66 2.21 -9.40 17.94
CA ALA A 66 1.52 -10.47 18.61
C ALA A 66 1.18 -11.56 17.59
N GLU A 67 1.37 -12.81 18.00
CA GLU A 67 0.92 -13.96 17.20
C GLU A 67 -0.42 -14.43 17.79
N ASN A 68 -1.40 -14.60 16.91
CA ASN A 68 -2.68 -15.14 17.31
C ASN A 68 -2.62 -16.69 17.40
N PHE A 69 -3.65 -17.30 17.96
CA PHE A 69 -3.73 -18.76 18.18
C PHE A 69 -3.79 -19.60 16.88
N VAL A 70 -3.93 -18.96 15.69
CA VAL A 70 -3.85 -19.62 14.38
C VAL A 70 -2.51 -19.37 13.69
N GLY A 71 -1.53 -18.76 14.38
CA GLY A 71 -0.18 -18.51 13.86
C GLY A 71 -0.09 -17.28 12.95
N ALA A 72 -1.13 -16.45 12.86
CA ALA A 72 -1.04 -15.17 12.14
C ALA A 72 -0.43 -14.09 13.03
N SER A 73 0.60 -13.41 12.51
CA SER A 73 1.27 -12.31 13.20
C SER A 73 0.56 -11.00 12.91
N VAL A 74 0.25 -10.25 13.97
CA VAL A 74 -0.29 -8.89 13.90
C VAL A 74 0.73 -7.92 14.45
N THR A 75 1.05 -6.88 13.69
CA THR A 75 1.98 -5.83 14.12
C THR A 75 1.20 -4.61 14.58
N TYR A 76 1.59 -4.08 15.75
CA TYR A 76 1.05 -2.87 16.31
C TYR A 76 2.11 -1.76 16.31
N ILE A 77 1.68 -0.55 15.93
CA ILE A 77 2.43 0.68 16.14
C ILE A 77 1.67 1.52 17.14
N ASP A 78 2.19 1.61 18.34
CA ASP A 78 1.64 2.40 19.43
C ASP A 78 2.37 3.73 19.55
N GLY A 79 1.68 4.76 20.01
CA GLY A 79 2.28 6.06 20.23
C GLY A 79 1.34 7.00 20.99
N THR A 80 1.71 8.27 20.98
CA THR A 80 0.90 9.36 21.55
C THR A 80 0.57 10.36 20.46
N ILE A 81 -0.72 10.64 20.25
CA ILE A 81 -1.19 11.73 19.43
C ILE A 81 -1.52 12.94 20.31
N THR A 82 -1.05 14.12 19.90
CA THR A 82 -1.29 15.39 20.58
C THR A 82 -1.91 16.37 19.60
N ASN A 83 -3.01 16.99 20.02
CA ASN A 83 -3.66 18.07 19.30
C ASN A 83 -3.19 19.42 19.90
N THR A 84 -2.34 20.14 19.20
CA THR A 84 -1.81 21.45 19.62
C THR A 84 -2.63 22.62 19.05
N GLY A 85 -3.66 22.34 18.24
CA GLY A 85 -4.52 23.35 17.64
C GLY A 85 -5.75 23.67 18.50
N ASP A 86 -6.68 24.39 17.90
CA ASP A 86 -7.87 24.99 18.55
C ASP A 86 -9.19 24.24 18.25
N LYS A 87 -9.16 23.23 17.39
CA LYS A 87 -10.35 22.44 16.99
C LYS A 87 -10.28 21.03 17.55
N THR A 88 -11.43 20.40 17.72
CA THR A 88 -11.53 19.01 18.16
C THR A 88 -11.32 18.06 16.98
N LEU A 89 -10.38 17.12 17.09
CA LEU A 89 -10.14 16.07 16.11
C LEU A 89 -11.15 14.93 16.28
N THR A 90 -11.74 14.49 15.18
CA THR A 90 -12.69 13.37 15.15
C THR A 90 -12.26 12.24 14.22
N HIS A 91 -11.29 12.49 13.35
CA HIS A 91 -10.71 11.47 12.47
C HIS A 91 -9.29 11.86 12.06
N VAL A 92 -8.40 10.89 11.98
CA VAL A 92 -7.02 11.03 11.48
C VAL A 92 -6.67 9.81 10.65
N MET A 93 -6.19 10.04 9.42
CA MET A 93 -5.59 9.01 8.57
C MET A 93 -4.07 9.12 8.59
N VAL A 94 -3.41 7.99 8.71
CA VAL A 94 -1.95 7.90 8.71
C VAL A 94 -1.51 7.04 7.52
N HIS A 95 -0.68 7.62 6.67
CA HIS A 95 0.07 6.90 5.65
C HIS A 95 1.32 6.31 6.28
N VAL A 96 1.48 5.00 6.18
CA VAL A 96 2.58 4.26 6.75
C VAL A 96 3.41 3.66 5.64
N THR A 97 4.73 3.92 5.65
CA THR A 97 5.67 3.40 4.65
C THR A 97 6.68 2.48 5.32
N PHE A 98 6.65 1.21 4.95
CA PHE A 98 7.64 0.21 5.33
C PHE A 98 8.71 0.12 4.26
N LYS A 99 9.98 0.05 4.67
CA LYS A 99 11.13 -0.02 3.76
C LYS A 99 11.83 -1.38 3.82
N ASP A 100 12.48 -1.74 2.72
CA ASP A 100 13.35 -2.90 2.66
C ASP A 100 14.78 -2.57 3.16
N SER A 101 15.67 -3.56 3.13
CA SER A 101 17.09 -3.42 3.54
C SER A 101 17.90 -2.48 2.64
N MET A 102 17.39 -2.12 1.45
CA MET A 102 18.01 -1.15 0.53
C MET A 102 17.40 0.24 0.65
N GLY A 103 16.46 0.44 1.59
CA GLY A 103 15.74 1.70 1.78
C GLY A 103 14.64 1.96 0.74
N GLN A 104 14.30 0.97 -0.08
CA GLN A 104 13.20 1.07 -1.04
C GLN A 104 11.86 0.77 -0.33
N VAL A 105 10.76 1.25 -0.92
CA VAL A 105 9.42 1.01 -0.38
C VAL A 105 9.04 -0.46 -0.56
N ALA A 106 8.90 -1.19 0.54
CA ALA A 106 8.42 -2.58 0.56
C ALA A 106 6.89 -2.66 0.62
N GLN A 107 6.25 -1.72 1.34
CA GLN A 107 4.79 -1.63 1.49
C GLN A 107 4.39 -0.21 1.91
N THR A 108 3.23 0.23 1.43
CA THR A 108 2.55 1.42 1.95
C THR A 108 1.11 1.08 2.31
N GLU A 109 0.60 1.70 3.37
CA GLU A 109 -0.77 1.49 3.82
C GLU A 109 -1.33 2.78 4.43
N ASP A 110 -2.58 3.12 4.09
CA ASP A 110 -3.33 4.21 4.69
C ASP A 110 -4.26 3.63 5.76
N VAL A 111 -4.00 3.92 7.02
CA VAL A 111 -4.76 3.35 8.15
C VAL A 111 -5.40 4.43 9.01
N PRO A 112 -6.63 4.23 9.50
CA PRO A 112 -7.23 5.13 10.47
C PRO A 112 -6.51 5.02 11.82
N LEU A 113 -6.30 6.14 12.48
CA LEU A 113 -5.71 6.18 13.80
C LEU A 113 -6.79 5.93 14.86
N HIS A 114 -6.63 4.83 15.63
CA HIS A 114 -7.47 4.52 16.77
C HIS A 114 -6.80 4.96 18.07
N VAL A 115 -7.55 5.58 18.97
CA VAL A 115 -7.05 5.93 20.31
C VAL A 115 -7.33 4.80 21.28
N LEU A 116 -6.40 4.61 22.22
CA LEU A 116 -6.53 3.60 23.26
C LEU A 116 -7.30 4.18 24.45
N GLN A 117 -8.38 3.51 24.84
CA GLN A 117 -9.13 3.81 26.06
C GLN A 117 -8.84 2.75 27.14
N THR A 118 -8.57 3.21 28.34
CA THR A 118 -8.34 2.36 29.49
C THR A 118 -9.62 2.26 30.32
N GLY A 119 -10.57 1.45 29.86
CA GLY A 119 -11.84 1.19 30.58
C GLY A 119 -11.91 -0.18 31.24
N GLY A 120 -10.92 -1.05 31.04
CA GLY A 120 -10.85 -2.43 31.50
C GLY A 120 -9.42 -2.90 31.78
N PRO A 121 -9.23 -4.22 31.98
CA PRO A 121 -7.91 -4.80 32.18
C PRO A 121 -6.99 -4.69 30.96
N TYR A 122 -7.58 -4.47 29.77
CA TYR A 122 -6.87 -4.28 28.51
C TYR A 122 -7.34 -2.99 27.83
N PRO A 123 -6.44 -2.21 27.20
CA PRO A 123 -6.83 -1.02 26.46
C PRO A 123 -7.59 -1.40 25.20
N ASP A 124 -8.75 -0.79 24.99
CA ASP A 124 -9.55 -0.92 23.78
C ASP A 124 -9.14 0.15 22.75
N ALA A 125 -8.94 -0.25 21.49
CA ALA A 125 -8.70 0.65 20.39
C ALA A 125 -10.06 1.14 19.84
N VAL A 126 -10.31 2.45 19.93
CA VAL A 126 -11.58 3.08 19.50
C VAL A 126 -11.32 4.20 18.52
N ASP A 127 -12.27 4.44 17.62
CA ASP A 127 -12.21 5.54 16.68
C ASP A 127 -12.19 6.90 17.40
N LEU A 128 -11.45 7.85 16.82
CA LEU A 128 -11.46 9.25 17.29
C LEU A 128 -12.87 9.87 17.27
N ASN A 129 -13.77 9.39 16.42
CA ASN A 129 -15.16 9.87 16.43
C ASN A 129 -15.89 9.47 17.73
N ALA A 130 -15.61 8.27 18.27
CA ALA A 130 -16.15 7.81 19.55
C ALA A 130 -15.41 8.42 20.76
N SER A 131 -14.14 8.77 20.59
CA SER A 131 -13.30 9.39 21.62
C SER A 131 -12.53 10.58 21.07
N PRO A 132 -13.20 11.72 20.79
CA PRO A 132 -12.57 12.89 20.16
C PRO A 132 -11.40 13.45 20.94
N LEU A 133 -10.43 14.03 20.23
CA LEU A 133 -9.26 14.65 20.82
C LEU A 133 -9.44 16.17 20.85
N ALA A 134 -9.72 16.70 22.03
CA ALA A 134 -9.94 18.11 22.24
C ALA A 134 -8.65 18.95 22.07
N PRO A 135 -8.75 20.27 21.89
CA PRO A 135 -7.61 21.18 21.89
C PRO A 135 -6.71 20.99 23.10
N GLY A 136 -5.39 20.93 22.87
CA GLY A 136 -4.38 20.73 23.89
C GLY A 136 -4.30 19.31 24.50
N GLN A 137 -5.17 18.40 24.07
CA GLN A 137 -5.24 17.05 24.62
C GLN A 137 -4.24 16.10 23.93
N SER A 138 -3.75 15.12 24.72
CA SER A 138 -2.95 13.99 24.22
C SER A 138 -3.64 12.69 24.60
N LYS A 139 -3.58 11.70 23.69
CA LYS A 139 -4.09 10.34 23.92
C LYS A 139 -3.12 9.31 23.36
N PRO A 140 -3.01 8.13 24.00
CA PRO A 140 -2.33 7.02 23.38
C PRO A 140 -3.12 6.52 22.15
N PHE A 141 -2.42 6.07 21.12
CA PHE A 141 -3.03 5.52 19.91
C PHE A 141 -2.40 4.20 19.51
N ARG A 142 -3.09 3.45 18.65
CA ARG A 142 -2.63 2.21 18.00
C ARG A 142 -2.98 2.20 16.54
N LEU A 143 -2.01 1.83 15.71
CA LEU A 143 -2.21 1.39 14.33
C LEU A 143 -2.01 -0.12 14.29
N THR A 144 -2.85 -0.83 13.54
CA THR A 144 -2.85 -2.30 13.49
C THR A 144 -2.61 -2.77 12.06
N PHE A 145 -1.68 -3.70 11.87
CA PHE A 145 -1.32 -4.30 10.59
C PHE A 145 -1.43 -5.82 10.70
N GLU A 146 -2.35 -6.39 9.92
CA GLU A 146 -2.58 -7.85 9.91
C GLU A 146 -1.51 -8.58 9.11
N SER A 147 -0.89 -7.91 8.15
CA SER A 147 0.21 -8.45 7.36
C SER A 147 1.15 -7.33 6.91
N ILE A 148 2.44 -7.59 7.00
CA ILE A 148 3.48 -6.71 6.46
C ILE A 148 4.30 -7.53 5.46
N SER A 149 4.78 -6.87 4.38
CA SER A 149 5.62 -7.49 3.36
C SER A 149 6.82 -8.21 3.98
N ALA A 150 7.11 -9.43 3.52
CA ALA A 150 8.30 -10.16 3.92
C ALA A 150 9.63 -9.47 3.54
N GLN A 151 9.57 -8.45 2.68
CA GLN A 151 10.73 -7.64 2.29
C GLN A 151 11.05 -6.52 3.29
N TRP A 152 10.15 -6.26 4.25
CA TRP A 152 10.37 -5.22 5.27
C TRP A 152 11.61 -5.52 6.11
N ASN A 153 12.44 -4.50 6.33
CA ASN A 153 13.70 -4.60 7.08
C ASN A 153 13.55 -4.61 8.61
N HIS A 154 12.31 -4.64 9.13
CA HIS A 154 11.96 -4.60 10.55
C HIS A 154 12.35 -3.30 11.29
N GLU A 155 12.72 -2.26 10.58
CA GLU A 155 12.94 -0.93 11.15
C GLU A 155 11.62 -0.17 11.34
N TYR A 156 11.66 0.91 12.11
CA TYR A 156 10.49 1.78 12.30
C TYR A 156 10.03 2.36 10.96
N PRO A 157 8.75 2.19 10.58
CA PRO A 157 8.23 2.77 9.35
C PRO A 157 8.10 4.28 9.45
N GLU A 158 8.03 4.92 8.31
CA GLU A 158 7.68 6.34 8.21
C GLU A 158 6.18 6.52 8.40
N LEU A 159 5.80 7.45 9.28
CA LEU A 159 4.41 7.79 9.57
C LEU A 159 4.12 9.21 9.08
N GLN A 160 3.14 9.36 8.22
CA GLN A 160 2.70 10.66 7.70
C GLN A 160 1.18 10.80 7.86
N ILE A 161 0.73 11.87 8.52
CA ILE A 161 -0.70 12.18 8.56
C ILE A 161 -1.11 12.74 7.20
N THR A 162 -2.12 12.12 6.58
CA THR A 162 -2.58 12.47 5.22
C THR A 162 -3.95 13.12 5.21
N ASP A 163 -4.80 12.80 6.17
CA ASP A 163 -6.14 13.39 6.25
C ASP A 163 -6.59 13.54 7.70
N VAL A 164 -7.39 14.58 7.97
CA VAL A 164 -7.96 14.86 9.29
C VAL A 164 -9.36 15.44 9.15
N THR A 165 -10.22 15.10 10.11
CA THR A 165 -11.52 15.74 10.27
C THR A 165 -11.55 16.46 11.61
N VAL A 166 -11.95 17.74 11.56
CA VAL A 166 -12.08 18.60 12.75
C VAL A 166 -13.48 19.19 12.85
N ARG A 167 -13.87 19.55 14.06
CA ARG A 167 -15.10 20.29 14.38
C ARG A 167 -14.89 21.32 15.48
#